data_4252354f50b001e0955577a5e5218280
#
_entry.id   4252354f50b001e0955577a5e5218280
#
_cell.length_a   1.000
_cell.length_b   1.000
_cell.length_c   1.000
_cell.angle_alpha   90.00
_cell.angle_beta   90.00
_cell.angle_gamma   90.00
#
_symmetry.space_group_name_H-M   'P 1'
#
loop_
_entity.id
_entity.type
_entity.pdbx_description
1 polymer ?
#
loop_
_entity_poly.entity_id
_entity_poly.type
_entity_poly.pdbx_seq_one_letter_code
_entity_poly.pdbx_strand_id
1 'polypeptide(L)'
;MKKIIYLLGVAFVAIAMMPQAFAVPGYSRQTALACSSCHYQSFPALNELGRSFKAGGFTMMGTQKLVEGSEGLSLPETLNAGFVTKIRYQQANGAKVDGTNTVNDGQLQMFDELLLILGGRVSENIGVQVELNLPGKNTDPVVENFKMPFIYDVGGIKAGVIPFTTAGQGVSYGFELMNTGAVRGGRIMEARKTFSAQQYIGTDGKAEGVAAVASNSMFFLNVSKWSPRSAGDTNKGSPTANYIRLGVTPKLGIWDTAIGVQSWSGQATQPTAPLTAVETKAYAVDAQVQGDVAAMPVGIYLTYANASGSDQTAGTIKNAFNANPNAETAMTIAGQLGVVPGRATLLLAYRKGDNGKTANNGDNAIMFGGTYLLTQNVQFQLNHEKYSGSAYDVVTTNGDQLTTLMLFGGF
;
A
#
# COMPACT_ATOMS: atom_id res chain seq x y z
N MET A 1 -21.67 9.22 -38.39
CA MET A 1 -21.89 9.09 -36.93
C MET A 1 -22.44 7.71 -36.54
N LYS A 2 -23.57 7.21 -37.03
CA LYS A 2 -24.13 5.88 -36.65
C LYS A 2 -23.14 4.73 -36.86
N LYS A 3 -22.40 4.65 -37.99
CA LYS A 3 -21.41 3.60 -38.25
C LYS A 3 -20.24 3.61 -37.27
N ILE A 4 -19.83 4.79 -36.80
CA ILE A 4 -18.74 4.92 -35.78
C ILE A 4 -19.24 4.44 -34.41
N ILE A 5 -20.49 4.73 -34.05
CA ILE A 5 -21.10 4.25 -32.80
C ILE A 5 -21.24 2.72 -32.83
N TYR A 6 -21.64 2.12 -33.97
CA TYR A 6 -21.69 0.67 -34.11
C TYR A 6 -20.29 0.04 -34.02
N LEU A 7 -19.28 0.61 -34.69
CA LEU A 7 -17.90 0.12 -34.60
C LEU A 7 -17.33 0.23 -33.17
N LEU A 8 -17.59 1.33 -32.49
CA LEU A 8 -17.21 1.50 -31.07
C LEU A 8 -17.97 0.51 -30.17
N GLY A 9 -19.24 0.27 -30.41
CA GLY A 9 -20.04 -0.72 -29.69
C GLY A 9 -19.54 -2.15 -29.90
N VAL A 10 -19.27 -2.54 -31.16
CA VAL A 10 -18.70 -3.86 -31.47
C VAL A 10 -17.30 -4.03 -30.91
N ALA A 11 -16.45 -3.00 -30.99
CA ALA A 11 -15.13 -3.02 -30.38
C ALA A 11 -15.22 -3.15 -28.84
N PHE A 12 -16.15 -2.44 -28.20
CA PHE A 12 -16.40 -2.52 -26.77
C PHE A 12 -16.87 -3.93 -26.36
N VAL A 13 -17.80 -4.53 -27.11
CA VAL A 13 -18.28 -5.90 -26.84
C VAL A 13 -17.16 -6.93 -27.08
N ALA A 14 -16.39 -6.81 -28.18
CA ALA A 14 -15.26 -7.69 -28.46
C ALA A 14 -14.18 -7.62 -27.35
N ILE A 15 -13.90 -6.43 -26.84
CA ILE A 15 -12.98 -6.20 -25.71
C ILE A 15 -13.55 -6.80 -24.41
N ALA A 16 -14.87 -6.72 -24.18
CA ALA A 16 -15.52 -7.28 -23.00
C ALA A 16 -15.54 -8.82 -22.98
N MET A 17 -15.45 -9.48 -24.13
CA MET A 17 -15.50 -10.95 -24.26
C MET A 17 -14.12 -11.63 -24.28
N MET A 18 -13.01 -10.90 -24.15
CA MET A 18 -11.68 -11.54 -24.06
C MET A 18 -11.54 -12.31 -22.76
N PRO A 19 -11.05 -13.58 -22.80
CA PRO A 19 -10.84 -14.35 -21.59
C PRO A 19 -9.88 -13.63 -20.63
N GLN A 20 -10.28 -13.54 -19.37
CA GLN A 20 -9.48 -12.91 -18.32
C GLN A 20 -8.42 -13.91 -17.87
N ALA A 21 -7.18 -13.58 -18.08
CA ALA A 21 -6.06 -14.24 -17.46
C ALA A 21 -5.29 -13.18 -16.63
N PHE A 22 -4.93 -13.48 -15.40
CA PHE A 22 -4.40 -12.51 -14.44
C PHE A 22 -3.11 -13.04 -13.79
N ALA A 23 -2.07 -12.23 -13.68
CA ALA A 23 -0.92 -12.60 -12.85
C ALA A 23 -0.10 -11.40 -12.35
N VAL A 24 0.17 -11.31 -11.01
CA VAL A 24 1.50 -10.91 -10.53
C VAL A 24 2.34 -12.16 -10.64
N PRO A 25 3.38 -12.19 -11.45
CA PRO A 25 3.86 -13.45 -12.01
C PRO A 25 4.40 -14.42 -10.98
N GLY A 26 5.10 -13.93 -9.94
CA GLY A 26 5.71 -14.79 -8.94
C GLY A 26 4.71 -15.66 -8.16
N TYR A 27 3.74 -15.04 -7.51
CA TYR A 27 2.75 -15.77 -6.70
C TYR A 27 1.73 -16.54 -7.54
N SER A 28 1.36 -16.02 -8.71
CA SER A 28 0.49 -16.76 -9.61
C SER A 28 1.19 -17.98 -10.22
N ARG A 29 2.49 -17.92 -10.50
CA ARG A 29 3.27 -19.10 -10.91
C ARG A 29 3.32 -20.14 -9.79
N GLN A 30 3.53 -19.71 -8.55
CA GLN A 30 3.56 -20.60 -7.39
C GLN A 30 2.22 -21.28 -7.13
N THR A 31 1.13 -20.52 -7.17
CA THR A 31 -0.20 -20.98 -6.75
C THR A 31 -1.07 -21.49 -7.89
N ALA A 32 -0.73 -21.18 -9.14
CA ALA A 32 -1.56 -21.36 -10.33
C ALA A 32 -2.92 -20.61 -10.25
N LEU A 33 -3.00 -19.57 -9.41
CA LEU A 33 -4.21 -18.76 -9.24
C LEU A 33 -4.10 -17.45 -10.02
N ALA A 34 -5.22 -17.00 -10.57
CA ALA A 34 -5.33 -15.68 -11.17
C ALA A 34 -5.21 -14.58 -10.12
N CYS A 35 -4.80 -13.37 -10.50
CA CYS A 35 -4.70 -12.23 -9.55
C CYS A 35 -6.03 -11.92 -8.87
N SER A 36 -7.14 -12.02 -9.58
CA SER A 36 -8.48 -11.81 -9.04
C SER A 36 -8.89 -12.81 -7.97
N SER A 37 -8.19 -13.95 -7.87
CA SER A 37 -8.39 -14.90 -6.76
C SER A 37 -7.92 -14.34 -5.42
N CYS A 38 -6.90 -13.46 -5.43
CA CYS A 38 -6.30 -12.86 -4.22
C CYS A 38 -6.58 -11.37 -4.07
N HIS A 39 -6.85 -10.66 -5.19
CA HIS A 39 -7.09 -9.23 -5.20
C HIS A 39 -8.56 -8.89 -5.36
N TYR A 40 -9.02 -7.90 -4.61
CA TYR A 40 -10.38 -7.42 -4.68
C TYR A 40 -10.49 -6.34 -5.77
N GLN A 41 -11.14 -6.70 -6.88
CA GLN A 41 -11.31 -5.90 -8.10
C GLN A 41 -10.02 -5.59 -8.86
N SER A 42 -9.00 -5.06 -8.20
CA SER A 42 -7.72 -4.72 -8.81
C SER A 42 -6.57 -4.78 -7.80
N PHE A 43 -5.36 -4.98 -8.28
CA PHE A 43 -4.15 -4.81 -7.46
C PHE A 43 -4.08 -3.37 -6.89
N PRO A 44 -3.65 -3.15 -5.64
CA PRO A 44 -3.13 -4.13 -4.67
C PRO A 44 -4.14 -4.58 -3.59
N ALA A 45 -5.42 -4.19 -3.67
CA ALA A 45 -6.41 -4.54 -2.66
C ALA A 45 -6.56 -6.07 -2.53
N LEU A 46 -6.55 -6.58 -1.29
CA LEU A 46 -6.67 -8.01 -1.01
C LEU A 46 -8.11 -8.38 -0.64
N ASN A 47 -8.56 -9.53 -1.14
CA ASN A 47 -9.73 -10.23 -0.66
C ASN A 47 -9.36 -11.24 0.46
N GLU A 48 -10.31 -12.02 0.93
CA GLU A 48 -10.12 -13.02 2.00
C GLU A 48 -9.00 -14.03 1.67
N LEU A 49 -8.96 -14.56 0.45
CA LEU A 49 -7.92 -15.51 0.02
C LEU A 49 -6.54 -14.86 -0.02
N GLY A 50 -6.44 -13.66 -0.55
CA GLY A 50 -5.18 -12.91 -0.59
C GLY A 50 -4.64 -12.60 0.81
N ARG A 51 -5.53 -12.26 1.76
CA ARG A 51 -5.13 -12.11 3.16
C ARG A 51 -4.67 -13.43 3.78
N SER A 52 -5.37 -14.53 3.50
CA SER A 52 -4.99 -15.87 4.00
C SER A 52 -3.63 -16.32 3.45
N PHE A 53 -3.37 -16.09 2.15
CA PHE A 53 -2.08 -16.36 1.53
C PHE A 53 -0.94 -15.58 2.20
N LYS A 54 -1.16 -14.28 2.43
CA LYS A 54 -0.20 -13.42 3.10
C LYS A 54 0.01 -13.81 4.56
N ALA A 55 -1.07 -14.15 5.29
CA ALA A 55 -1.03 -14.61 6.67
C ALA A 55 -0.29 -15.94 6.82
N GLY A 56 -0.33 -16.81 5.79
CA GLY A 56 0.44 -18.04 5.71
C GLY A 56 1.90 -17.86 5.28
N GLY A 57 2.41 -16.61 5.25
CA GLY A 57 3.82 -16.35 4.91
C GLY A 57 4.18 -16.62 3.46
N PHE A 58 3.23 -16.55 2.52
CA PHE A 58 3.43 -16.79 1.08
C PHE A 58 3.81 -18.24 0.71
N THR A 59 3.55 -19.21 1.59
CA THR A 59 4.02 -20.61 1.42
C THR A 59 3.03 -21.52 0.70
N MET A 60 1.77 -21.07 0.48
CA MET A 60 0.75 -21.85 -0.22
C MET A 60 1.19 -22.18 -1.64
N MET A 61 1.14 -23.47 -1.99
CA MET A 61 1.48 -24.02 -3.30
C MET A 61 0.22 -24.37 -4.07
N GLY A 62 0.28 -24.22 -5.39
CA GLY A 62 -0.68 -24.77 -6.34
C GLY A 62 -0.06 -25.92 -7.15
N THR A 63 -0.04 -25.77 -8.47
CA THR A 63 0.47 -26.80 -9.38
C THR A 63 1.99 -26.72 -9.64
N GLN A 64 2.66 -25.69 -9.14
CA GLN A 64 4.12 -25.59 -9.27
C GLN A 64 4.80 -26.75 -8.54
N LYS A 65 5.72 -27.43 -9.24
CA LYS A 65 6.46 -28.57 -8.67
C LYS A 65 7.49 -28.10 -7.65
N LEU A 66 7.80 -28.99 -6.72
CA LEU A 66 8.88 -28.83 -5.76
C LEU A 66 10.07 -29.71 -6.16
N VAL A 67 11.26 -29.17 -5.96
CA VAL A 67 12.49 -29.96 -5.88
C VAL A 67 12.59 -30.43 -4.44
N GLU A 68 12.41 -31.73 -4.25
CA GLU A 68 12.48 -32.37 -2.92
C GLU A 68 13.71 -33.26 -2.82
N GLY A 69 14.28 -33.37 -1.65
CA GLY A 69 15.50 -34.11 -1.43
C GLY A 69 15.76 -34.43 0.03
N SER A 70 16.97 -34.90 0.33
CA SER A 70 17.42 -35.17 1.69
C SER A 70 17.47 -33.91 2.54
N GLU A 71 17.47 -34.07 3.87
CA GLU A 71 17.67 -32.99 4.85
C GLU A 71 16.63 -31.86 4.77
N GLY A 72 15.41 -32.17 4.31
CA GLY A 72 14.31 -31.21 4.26
C GLY A 72 14.36 -30.23 3.07
N LEU A 73 15.12 -30.53 2.03
CA LEU A 73 15.09 -29.77 0.78
C LEU A 73 13.67 -29.80 0.19
N SER A 74 13.05 -28.63 0.05
CA SER A 74 11.70 -28.45 -0.50
C SER A 74 11.57 -27.04 -1.07
N LEU A 75 12.05 -26.85 -2.30
CA LEU A 75 12.06 -25.57 -3.00
C LEU A 75 11.17 -25.61 -4.24
N PRO A 76 10.53 -24.50 -4.62
CA PRO A 76 9.89 -24.40 -5.94
C PRO A 76 10.90 -24.67 -7.06
N GLU A 77 10.49 -25.49 -8.05
CA GLU A 77 11.32 -25.82 -9.23
C GLU A 77 11.68 -24.57 -10.04
N THR A 78 10.81 -23.56 -10.02
CA THR A 78 10.98 -22.32 -10.77
C THR A 78 11.10 -21.14 -9.80
N LEU A 79 12.05 -20.25 -10.03
CA LEU A 79 12.18 -19.01 -9.32
C LEU A 79 10.94 -18.14 -9.55
N ASN A 80 10.24 -17.80 -8.49
CA ASN A 80 9.04 -16.94 -8.53
C ASN A 80 9.47 -15.47 -8.58
N ALA A 81 9.69 -14.98 -9.79
CA ALA A 81 10.09 -13.60 -10.07
C ALA A 81 9.01 -12.87 -10.87
N GLY A 82 9.03 -11.56 -10.82
CA GLY A 82 8.17 -10.71 -11.62
C GLY A 82 8.70 -9.29 -11.74
N PHE A 83 8.43 -8.65 -12.86
CA PHE A 83 8.68 -7.23 -13.04
C PHE A 83 7.42 -6.43 -12.73
N VAL A 84 7.59 -5.27 -12.10
CA VAL A 84 6.56 -4.23 -11.96
C VAL A 84 7.09 -2.95 -12.56
N THR A 85 6.30 -2.34 -13.42
CA THR A 85 6.61 -1.05 -14.04
C THR A 85 5.43 -0.10 -13.94
N LYS A 86 5.73 1.17 -13.73
CA LYS A 86 4.79 2.28 -13.81
C LYS A 86 5.32 3.38 -14.70
N ILE A 87 4.50 3.77 -15.66
CA ILE A 87 4.69 4.98 -16.46
C ILE A 87 3.60 5.94 -16.04
N ARG A 88 3.97 7.14 -15.62
CA ARG A 88 3.04 8.11 -15.06
C ARG A 88 3.14 9.45 -15.78
N TYR A 89 1.99 10.02 -16.07
CA TYR A 89 1.85 11.43 -16.47
C TYR A 89 1.05 12.15 -15.41
N GLN A 90 1.55 13.28 -14.94
CA GLN A 90 0.87 14.15 -13.98
C GLN A 90 0.78 15.56 -14.50
N GLN A 91 -0.36 16.19 -14.26
CA GLN A 91 -0.60 17.59 -14.54
C GLN A 91 -1.24 18.26 -13.33
N ALA A 92 -0.66 19.35 -12.89
CA ALA A 92 -1.15 20.19 -11.80
C ALA A 92 -1.55 21.58 -12.33
N ASN A 93 -2.30 22.32 -11.54
CA ASN A 93 -2.58 23.72 -11.81
C ASN A 93 -1.70 24.71 -11.01
N GLY A 94 -0.56 24.24 -10.50
CA GLY A 94 0.41 25.03 -9.75
C GLY A 94 1.77 24.34 -9.65
N ALA A 95 2.78 25.06 -9.20
CA ALA A 95 4.16 24.56 -9.08
C ALA A 95 4.33 23.52 -7.96
N LYS A 96 3.38 23.44 -7.03
CA LYS A 96 3.38 22.50 -5.91
C LYS A 96 1.95 22.15 -5.53
N VAL A 97 1.66 20.87 -5.36
CA VAL A 97 0.37 20.37 -4.87
C VAL A 97 0.62 19.33 -3.79
N ASP A 98 -0.14 19.38 -2.68
CA ASP A 98 -0.02 18.46 -1.53
C ASP A 98 1.43 18.27 -1.05
N GLY A 99 2.19 19.36 -0.98
CA GLY A 99 3.60 19.33 -0.56
C GLY A 99 4.58 18.76 -1.60
N THR A 100 4.11 18.26 -2.73
CA THR A 100 4.92 17.69 -3.81
C THR A 100 5.14 18.71 -4.91
N ASN A 101 6.39 18.82 -5.40
CA ASN A 101 6.68 19.65 -6.57
C ASN A 101 6.01 19.06 -7.81
N THR A 102 5.32 19.90 -8.55
CA THR A 102 4.60 19.53 -9.78
C THR A 102 4.88 20.55 -10.87
N VAL A 103 4.51 20.24 -12.09
CA VAL A 103 4.63 21.15 -13.24
C VAL A 103 3.26 21.39 -13.85
N ASN A 104 2.96 22.64 -14.17
CA ASN A 104 1.68 23.04 -14.76
C ASN A 104 1.50 22.46 -16.17
N ASP A 105 2.58 22.35 -16.92
CA ASP A 105 2.58 21.88 -18.31
C ASP A 105 2.52 20.36 -18.46
N GLY A 106 2.48 19.67 -17.32
CA GLY A 106 2.49 18.22 -17.26
C GLY A 106 3.89 17.62 -17.20
N GLN A 107 3.99 16.49 -16.55
CA GLN A 107 5.25 15.75 -16.35
C GLN A 107 5.06 14.28 -16.69
N LEU A 108 5.83 13.80 -17.67
CA LEU A 108 5.93 12.38 -17.96
C LEU A 108 7.07 11.78 -17.13
N GLN A 109 6.76 10.73 -16.38
CA GLN A 109 7.72 9.95 -15.60
C GLN A 109 7.87 8.55 -16.22
N MET A 110 8.97 8.37 -16.90
CA MET A 110 9.34 7.16 -17.60
C MET A 110 10.66 6.67 -16.99
N PHE A 111 10.67 5.81 -16.06
CA PHE A 111 9.68 5.11 -15.32
C PHE A 111 9.42 5.81 -13.96
N ASP A 112 8.19 5.81 -13.47
CA ASP A 112 7.92 6.18 -12.07
C ASP A 112 8.38 5.06 -11.11
N GLU A 113 8.16 3.82 -11.51
CA GLU A 113 8.60 2.64 -10.76
C GLU A 113 9.04 1.55 -11.74
N LEU A 114 10.16 0.91 -11.46
CA LEU A 114 10.66 -0.26 -12.17
C LEU A 114 11.30 -1.21 -11.18
N LEU A 115 10.59 -2.28 -10.84
CA LEU A 115 10.98 -3.23 -9.80
C LEU A 115 11.11 -4.65 -10.34
N LEU A 116 12.10 -5.36 -9.81
CA LEU A 116 12.14 -6.82 -9.83
C LEU A 116 11.63 -7.32 -8.48
N ILE A 117 10.55 -8.10 -8.50
CA ILE A 117 9.98 -8.72 -7.30
C ILE A 117 10.31 -10.20 -7.31
N LEU A 118 10.94 -10.67 -6.23
CA LEU A 118 11.17 -12.09 -5.96
C LEU A 118 10.31 -12.46 -4.74
N GLY A 119 9.63 -13.59 -4.78
CA GLY A 119 8.83 -13.97 -3.63
C GLY A 119 8.28 -15.39 -3.71
N GLY A 120 7.86 -15.90 -2.56
CA GLY A 120 7.20 -17.19 -2.44
C GLY A 120 7.77 -18.08 -1.35
N ARG A 121 7.52 -19.36 -1.49
CA ARG A 121 7.93 -20.40 -0.56
C ARG A 121 9.44 -20.61 -0.59
N VAL A 122 10.07 -20.57 0.58
CA VAL A 122 11.46 -20.99 0.83
C VAL A 122 11.48 -22.39 1.47
N SER A 123 10.52 -22.64 2.37
CA SER A 123 10.25 -23.96 2.94
C SER A 123 8.77 -24.04 3.35
N GLU A 124 8.35 -25.09 4.00
CA GLU A 124 6.96 -25.31 4.41
C GLU A 124 6.38 -24.14 5.24
N ASN A 125 7.19 -23.61 6.14
CA ASN A 125 6.77 -22.57 7.09
C ASN A 125 7.50 -21.23 6.88
N ILE A 126 8.32 -21.12 5.83
CA ILE A 126 9.15 -19.95 5.56
C ILE A 126 8.89 -19.46 4.14
N GLY A 127 8.51 -18.22 4.03
CA GLY A 127 8.43 -17.53 2.74
C GLY A 127 9.37 -16.35 2.66
N VAL A 128 9.40 -15.70 1.50
CA VAL A 128 10.19 -14.49 1.26
C VAL A 128 9.45 -13.57 0.31
N GLN A 129 9.67 -12.28 0.46
CA GLN A 129 9.35 -11.25 -0.53
C GLN A 129 10.49 -10.25 -0.57
N VAL A 130 11.03 -10.02 -1.75
CA VAL A 130 12.07 -9.02 -2.02
C VAL A 130 11.62 -8.16 -3.18
N GLU A 131 11.75 -6.86 -3.04
CA GLU A 131 11.51 -5.88 -4.11
C GLU A 131 12.81 -5.13 -4.34
N LEU A 132 13.35 -5.25 -5.56
CA LEU A 132 14.60 -4.63 -5.97
C LEU A 132 14.32 -3.52 -6.96
N ASN A 133 14.82 -2.31 -6.68
CA ASN A 133 14.84 -1.23 -7.67
C ASN A 133 15.83 -1.55 -8.79
N LEU A 134 15.38 -1.46 -10.01
CA LEU A 134 16.27 -1.58 -11.16
C LEU A 134 16.94 -0.22 -11.46
N PRO A 135 18.15 -0.21 -12.06
CA PRO A 135 18.87 1.01 -12.39
C PRO A 135 18.04 1.97 -13.27
N GLY A 136 18.05 3.24 -12.91
CA GLY A 136 17.29 4.30 -13.60
C GLY A 136 16.67 5.32 -12.64
N LYS A 137 16.47 4.95 -11.37
CA LYS A 137 16.17 5.87 -10.27
C LYS A 137 17.38 6.02 -9.35
N ASN A 138 18.01 7.16 -9.37
CA ASN A 138 19.32 7.40 -8.74
C ASN A 138 19.32 7.59 -7.22
N THR A 139 18.20 7.48 -6.53
CA THR A 139 18.08 7.86 -5.12
C THR A 139 17.49 6.80 -4.20
N ASP A 140 16.97 5.72 -4.75
CA ASP A 140 16.33 4.67 -3.97
C ASP A 140 17.32 3.54 -3.65
N PRO A 141 17.19 2.88 -2.49
CA PRO A 141 18.02 1.72 -2.17
C PRO A 141 17.77 0.59 -3.18
N VAL A 142 18.79 -0.16 -3.52
CA VAL A 142 18.67 -1.33 -4.44
C VAL A 142 17.63 -2.31 -3.90
N VAL A 143 17.65 -2.59 -2.59
CA VAL A 143 16.61 -3.35 -1.91
C VAL A 143 15.55 -2.36 -1.44
N GLU A 144 14.46 -2.24 -2.18
CA GLU A 144 13.30 -1.41 -1.81
C GLU A 144 12.61 -1.98 -0.59
N ASN A 145 12.16 -3.21 -0.69
CA ASN A 145 11.46 -3.92 0.38
C ASN A 145 11.97 -5.35 0.53
N PHE A 146 12.03 -5.81 1.77
CA PHE A 146 12.34 -7.20 2.11
C PHE A 146 11.51 -7.63 3.30
N LYS A 147 11.02 -8.87 3.28
CA LYS A 147 10.53 -9.58 4.45
C LYS A 147 10.65 -11.08 4.28
N MET A 148 10.90 -11.76 5.40
CA MET A 148 11.00 -13.20 5.46
C MET A 148 10.14 -13.76 6.59
N PRO A 149 8.88 -14.10 6.33
CA PRO A 149 7.99 -14.66 7.34
C PRO A 149 8.36 -16.09 7.69
N PHE A 150 8.45 -16.35 8.99
CA PHE A 150 8.55 -17.67 9.62
C PHE A 150 7.21 -17.90 10.33
N ILE A 151 6.29 -18.64 9.69
CA ILE A 151 4.91 -18.78 10.16
C ILE A 151 4.59 -20.26 10.36
N TYR A 152 4.14 -20.58 11.56
CA TYR A 152 3.74 -21.92 11.94
C TYR A 152 2.27 -21.95 12.34
N ASP A 153 1.58 -23.05 12.06
CA ASP A 153 0.22 -23.28 12.56
C ASP A 153 0.29 -23.92 13.94
N VAL A 154 -0.28 -23.25 14.91
CA VAL A 154 -0.35 -23.70 16.31
C VAL A 154 -1.81 -23.77 16.72
N GLY A 155 -2.45 -24.92 16.49
CA GLY A 155 -3.83 -25.15 16.88
C GLY A 155 -4.84 -24.25 16.13
N GLY A 156 -4.62 -24.01 14.84
CA GLY A 156 -5.47 -23.16 13.99
C GLY A 156 -5.15 -21.66 14.07
N ILE A 157 -4.12 -21.28 14.81
CA ILE A 157 -3.55 -19.93 14.82
C ILE A 157 -2.24 -19.96 14.06
N LYS A 158 -2.11 -19.19 13.01
CA LYS A 158 -0.86 -18.93 12.32
C LYS A 158 -0.07 -17.91 13.13
N ALA A 159 1.06 -18.31 13.68
CA ALA A 159 1.90 -17.47 14.52
C ALA A 159 3.37 -17.54 14.09
N GLY A 160 4.12 -16.46 14.31
CA GLY A 160 5.52 -16.44 13.94
C GLY A 160 6.20 -15.09 14.05
N VAL A 161 7.35 -14.99 13.37
CA VAL A 161 8.15 -13.77 13.33
C VAL A 161 8.50 -13.40 11.89
N ILE A 162 8.61 -12.10 11.63
CA ILE A 162 8.89 -11.57 10.30
C ILE A 162 9.95 -10.46 10.43
N PRO A 163 11.22 -10.74 10.17
CA PRO A 163 12.20 -9.71 9.91
C PRO A 163 11.84 -8.99 8.61
N PHE A 164 11.93 -7.66 8.61
CA PHE A 164 11.54 -6.85 7.45
C PHE A 164 12.35 -5.56 7.35
N THR A 165 12.41 -5.04 6.13
CA THR A 165 12.81 -3.67 5.82
C THR A 165 11.96 -3.13 4.68
N THR A 166 11.67 -1.82 4.68
CA THR A 166 10.87 -1.18 3.63
C THR A 166 11.36 0.24 3.34
N ALA A 167 11.26 0.66 2.12
CA ALA A 167 11.61 2.01 1.70
C ALA A 167 10.45 3.00 1.72
N GLY A 168 9.21 2.57 1.93
CA GLY A 168 8.08 3.49 1.87
C GLY A 168 6.73 2.89 2.22
N GLN A 169 6.68 1.96 3.16
CA GLN A 169 5.43 1.32 3.59
C GLN A 169 5.23 1.31 5.10
N GLY A 170 6.14 1.98 5.84
CA GLY A 170 6.13 2.03 7.28
C GLY A 170 6.31 0.68 7.96
N VAL A 171 6.31 0.68 9.27
CA VAL A 171 6.45 -0.55 10.06
C VAL A 171 5.31 -1.56 9.82
N SER A 172 4.15 -1.10 9.37
CA SER A 172 3.02 -1.96 9.00
C SER A 172 3.34 -2.95 7.85
N TYR A 173 4.37 -2.66 7.05
CA TYR A 173 4.84 -3.58 6.00
C TYR A 173 5.18 -4.97 6.53
N GLY A 174 5.69 -5.08 7.76
CA GLY A 174 5.98 -6.37 8.40
C GLY A 174 4.79 -7.32 8.31
N PHE A 175 3.62 -6.88 8.76
CA PHE A 175 2.39 -7.69 8.69
C PHE A 175 1.14 -6.81 8.72
N GLU A 176 0.50 -6.64 7.59
CA GLU A 176 -0.77 -5.92 7.43
C GLU A 176 -1.70 -6.73 6.53
N LEU A 177 -2.89 -7.04 6.99
CA LEU A 177 -3.87 -7.83 6.25
C LEU A 177 -5.05 -7.00 5.74
N MET A 178 -5.29 -5.80 6.26
CA MET A 178 -6.38 -4.93 5.80
C MET A 178 -5.91 -4.02 4.65
N ASN A 179 -6.86 -3.58 3.83
CA ASN A 179 -6.61 -2.63 2.74
C ASN A 179 -6.61 -1.18 3.21
N THR A 180 -7.04 -0.92 4.42
CA THR A 180 -7.00 0.38 5.12
C THR A 180 -5.65 0.69 5.79
N GLY A 181 -4.70 -0.24 5.78
CA GLY A 181 -3.33 0.02 6.23
C GLY A 181 -2.61 1.05 5.35
N ALA A 182 -1.46 1.54 5.81
CA ALA A 182 -0.74 2.68 5.24
C ALA A 182 -0.49 2.64 3.72
N VAL A 183 -0.54 1.50 3.08
CA VAL A 183 -0.14 1.36 1.69
C VAL A 183 -1.27 0.91 0.77
N ARG A 184 -2.21 0.11 1.28
CA ARG A 184 -3.07 -0.69 0.40
C ARG A 184 -4.11 0.13 -0.37
N GLY A 185 -4.90 0.92 0.32
CA GLY A 185 -5.98 1.68 -0.29
C GLY A 185 -5.51 2.72 -1.29
N GLY A 186 -4.57 3.56 -0.89
CA GLY A 186 -4.09 4.67 -1.70
C GLY A 186 -3.28 4.28 -2.92
N ARG A 187 -2.70 3.10 -2.91
CA ARG A 187 -1.80 2.65 -3.98
C ARG A 187 -2.50 2.38 -5.31
N ILE A 188 -3.78 2.02 -5.26
CA ILE A 188 -4.58 1.76 -6.45
C ILE A 188 -4.61 2.97 -7.38
N MET A 189 -4.70 4.18 -6.80
CA MET A 189 -4.95 5.41 -7.55
C MET A 189 -3.80 6.42 -7.45
N GLU A 190 -2.70 6.09 -6.83
CA GLU A 190 -1.64 7.04 -6.47
C GLU A 190 -2.10 8.21 -5.55
N ALA A 191 -3.36 8.25 -5.18
CA ALA A 191 -3.96 9.21 -4.24
C ALA A 191 -3.82 8.76 -2.79
N ARG A 192 -2.61 8.40 -2.39
CA ARG A 192 -2.32 7.66 -1.15
C ARG A 192 -2.82 8.34 0.09
N LYS A 193 -2.55 9.64 0.24
CA LYS A 193 -2.95 10.44 1.40
C LYS A 193 -4.46 10.69 1.46
N THR A 194 -5.12 10.74 0.32
CA THR A 194 -6.58 10.91 0.25
C THR A 194 -7.32 9.61 0.57
N PHE A 195 -6.66 8.48 0.38
CA PHE A 195 -7.23 7.16 0.62
C PHE A 195 -6.87 6.58 2.00
N SER A 196 -5.72 6.96 2.57
CA SER A 196 -5.18 6.43 3.83
C SER A 196 -4.73 7.56 4.74
N ALA A 197 -5.41 7.71 5.87
CA ALA A 197 -5.05 8.69 6.88
C ALA A 197 -3.66 8.39 7.51
N GLN A 198 -3.25 7.12 7.59
CA GLN A 198 -1.93 6.74 8.09
C GLN A 198 -0.81 7.29 7.19
N GLN A 199 -1.02 7.28 5.86
CA GLN A 199 -0.05 7.88 4.95
C GLN A 199 -0.04 9.40 5.06
N TYR A 200 -1.18 10.02 5.32
CA TYR A 200 -1.26 11.46 5.53
C TYR A 200 -0.40 11.91 6.71
N ILE A 201 -0.49 11.22 7.84
CA ILE A 201 0.30 11.54 9.05
C ILE A 201 1.74 11.02 8.99
N GLY A 202 2.25 10.58 7.84
CA GLY A 202 3.66 10.23 7.62
C GLY A 202 4.12 8.89 8.24
N THR A 203 3.21 7.98 8.61
CA THR A 203 3.60 6.68 9.19
C THR A 203 4.04 5.64 8.15
N ASP A 204 4.07 5.99 6.88
CA ASP A 204 4.51 5.16 5.75
C ASP A 204 5.99 5.32 5.39
N GLY A 205 6.78 5.99 6.23
CA GLY A 205 8.21 6.21 6.01
C GLY A 205 9.04 4.92 5.95
N LYS A 206 10.31 5.06 5.60
CA LYS A 206 11.28 3.95 5.58
C LYS A 206 11.41 3.34 6.97
N ALA A 207 11.33 2.00 7.06
CA ALA A 207 11.37 1.29 8.33
C ALA A 207 12.09 -0.05 8.21
N GLU A 208 12.69 -0.50 9.32
CA GLU A 208 13.26 -1.84 9.48
C GLU A 208 12.95 -2.38 10.87
N GLY A 209 12.80 -3.68 11.00
CA GLY A 209 12.47 -4.28 12.28
C GLY A 209 12.12 -5.76 12.24
N VAL A 210 11.56 -6.22 13.36
CA VAL A 210 11.04 -7.59 13.51
C VAL A 210 9.62 -7.51 14.04
N ALA A 211 8.70 -8.18 13.36
CA ALA A 211 7.30 -8.32 13.74
C ALA A 211 7.06 -9.71 14.36
N ALA A 212 6.51 -9.77 15.56
CA ALA A 212 5.86 -10.97 16.10
C ALA A 212 4.38 -10.93 15.72
N VAL A 213 3.88 -12.00 15.12
CA VAL A 213 2.57 -12.00 14.50
C VAL A 213 1.74 -13.21 14.91
N ALA A 214 0.44 -13.03 14.95
CA ALA A 214 -0.53 -14.12 15.12
C ALA A 214 -1.81 -13.80 14.32
N SER A 215 -2.43 -14.81 13.71
CA SER A 215 -3.67 -14.61 12.95
C SER A 215 -4.47 -15.90 12.79
N ASN A 216 -5.76 -15.72 12.58
CA ASN A 216 -6.67 -16.75 12.09
C ASN A 216 -7.73 -16.11 11.15
N SER A 217 -8.83 -16.78 10.87
CA SER A 217 -9.89 -16.24 10.02
C SER A 217 -10.65 -15.04 10.63
N MET A 218 -10.52 -14.80 11.94
CA MET A 218 -11.29 -13.77 12.65
C MET A 218 -10.45 -12.59 13.12
N PHE A 219 -9.15 -12.75 13.30
CA PHE A 219 -8.29 -11.67 13.77
C PHE A 219 -6.87 -11.79 13.25
N PHE A 220 -6.13 -10.69 13.35
CA PHE A 220 -4.68 -10.69 13.24
C PHE A 220 -4.05 -9.68 14.21
N LEU A 221 -2.86 -10.01 14.65
CA LEU A 221 -2.02 -9.21 15.54
C LEU A 221 -0.62 -9.07 14.94
N ASN A 222 -0.06 -7.87 15.02
CA ASN A 222 1.34 -7.58 14.75
C ASN A 222 1.90 -6.74 15.90
N VAL A 223 2.94 -7.23 16.54
CA VAL A 223 3.71 -6.49 17.54
C VAL A 223 5.15 -6.40 17.03
N SER A 224 5.59 -5.19 16.71
CA SER A 224 6.92 -4.99 16.13
C SER A 224 7.82 -4.15 17.00
N LYS A 225 9.11 -4.52 17.01
CA LYS A 225 10.23 -3.66 17.35
C LYS A 225 10.83 -3.13 16.07
N TRP A 226 11.02 -1.80 15.96
CA TRP A 226 11.43 -1.20 14.70
C TRP A 226 12.21 0.12 14.90
N SER A 227 12.84 0.57 13.83
CA SER A 227 13.44 1.89 13.70
C SER A 227 13.21 2.45 12.27
N PRO A 228 13.29 3.78 12.09
CA PRO A 228 13.44 4.35 10.76
C PRO A 228 14.67 3.80 10.06
N ARG A 229 14.58 3.59 8.75
CA ARG A 229 15.67 3.07 7.91
C ARG A 229 16.37 4.20 7.14
N SER A 230 17.69 4.12 6.99
CA SER A 230 18.47 4.98 6.10
C SER A 230 18.37 4.53 4.63
N ALA A 231 18.45 5.48 3.71
CA ALA A 231 18.50 5.18 2.28
C ALA A 231 19.84 4.57 1.81
N GLY A 232 20.90 4.64 2.59
CA GLY A 232 22.25 4.29 2.14
C GLY A 232 22.94 3.16 2.91
N ASP A 233 22.26 2.44 3.80
CA ASP A 233 22.78 1.34 4.64
C ASP A 233 24.06 1.64 5.46
N THR A 234 24.55 2.88 5.44
CA THR A 234 25.77 3.29 6.14
C THR A 234 25.55 3.55 7.63
N ASN A 235 24.34 4.00 8.00
CA ASN A 235 23.97 4.25 9.38
C ASN A 235 22.76 3.38 9.74
N LYS A 236 22.91 2.59 10.78
CA LYS A 236 21.86 1.66 11.23
C LYS A 236 21.17 2.20 12.47
N GLY A 237 19.87 2.26 12.45
CA GLY A 237 19.05 2.62 13.60
C GLY A 237 19.00 1.49 14.63
N SER A 238 18.65 1.82 15.86
CA SER A 238 18.33 0.83 16.89
C SER A 238 16.83 0.58 16.87
N PRO A 239 16.35 -0.66 16.69
CA PRO A 239 14.91 -1.00 16.58
C PRO A 239 14.26 -1.01 17.97
N THR A 240 14.20 0.15 18.62
CA THR A 240 13.70 0.32 20.00
C THR A 240 12.27 0.83 20.05
N ALA A 241 11.75 1.44 18.99
CA ALA A 241 10.36 1.84 18.90
C ALA A 241 9.41 0.63 18.84
N ASN A 242 8.18 0.84 19.28
CA ASN A 242 7.13 -0.18 19.28
C ASN A 242 6.06 0.17 18.24
N TYR A 243 5.50 -0.88 17.65
CA TYR A 243 4.29 -0.81 16.85
C TYR A 243 3.37 -1.97 17.19
N ILE A 244 2.08 -1.66 17.33
CA ILE A 244 1.03 -2.65 17.57
C ILE A 244 -0.08 -2.45 16.55
N ARG A 245 -0.47 -3.52 15.88
CA ARG A 245 -1.61 -3.61 14.97
C ARG A 245 -2.51 -4.76 15.41
N LEU A 246 -3.75 -4.47 15.69
CA LEU A 246 -4.80 -5.47 15.91
C LEU A 246 -5.92 -5.23 14.90
N GLY A 247 -6.35 -6.26 14.22
CA GLY A 247 -7.53 -6.26 13.35
C GLY A 247 -8.42 -7.45 13.63
N VAL A 248 -9.73 -7.22 13.57
CA VAL A 248 -10.75 -8.26 13.58
C VAL A 248 -11.47 -8.27 12.24
N THR A 249 -11.71 -9.46 11.70
CA THR A 249 -12.20 -9.67 10.33
C THR A 249 -13.47 -10.54 10.31
N PRO A 250 -14.56 -10.10 10.96
CA PRO A 250 -15.81 -10.88 10.96
C PRO A 250 -16.44 -10.87 9.56
N LYS A 251 -16.98 -12.01 9.15
CA LYS A 251 -17.80 -12.13 7.96
C LYS A 251 -19.26 -11.89 8.32
N LEU A 252 -19.88 -10.87 7.74
CA LEU A 252 -21.28 -10.52 8.00
C LEU A 252 -22.14 -10.84 6.77
N GLY A 253 -22.67 -12.07 6.72
CA GLY A 253 -23.37 -12.58 5.54
C GLY A 253 -22.44 -12.66 4.33
N ILE A 254 -22.77 -11.91 3.27
CA ILE A 254 -21.94 -11.81 2.04
C ILE A 254 -20.80 -10.79 2.17
N TRP A 255 -20.77 -10.01 3.25
CA TRP A 255 -19.82 -8.93 3.44
C TRP A 255 -18.57 -9.42 4.18
N ASP A 256 -17.43 -9.21 3.57
CA ASP A 256 -16.11 -9.31 4.17
C ASP A 256 -15.78 -7.99 4.86
N THR A 257 -15.80 -8.00 6.18
CA THR A 257 -15.64 -6.79 6.99
C THR A 257 -14.38 -6.87 7.84
N ALA A 258 -13.82 -5.73 8.17
CA ALA A 258 -12.73 -5.66 9.14
C ALA A 258 -12.73 -4.32 9.88
N ILE A 259 -12.30 -4.36 11.14
CA ILE A 259 -12.05 -3.19 11.98
C ILE A 259 -10.67 -3.37 12.60
N GLY A 260 -9.88 -2.30 12.67
CA GLY A 260 -8.54 -2.38 13.20
C GLY A 260 -8.09 -1.14 13.95
N VAL A 261 -7.06 -1.33 14.78
CA VAL A 261 -6.39 -0.28 15.52
C VAL A 261 -4.88 -0.40 15.35
N GLN A 262 -4.19 0.74 15.33
CA GLN A 262 -2.75 0.83 15.22
C GLN A 262 -2.20 1.81 16.25
N SER A 263 -1.02 1.52 16.78
CA SER A 263 -0.32 2.38 17.72
C SER A 263 1.18 2.35 17.47
N TRP A 264 1.77 3.52 17.38
CA TRP A 264 3.22 3.73 17.33
C TRP A 264 3.65 4.42 18.62
N SER A 265 4.70 3.92 19.25
CA SER A 265 5.17 4.46 20.54
C SER A 265 6.65 4.19 20.78
N GLY A 266 7.22 4.97 21.70
CA GLY A 266 8.62 4.85 22.10
C GLY A 266 9.55 5.72 21.27
N GLN A 267 10.84 5.46 21.43
CA GLN A 267 11.90 6.21 20.75
C GLN A 267 12.73 5.28 19.88
N ALA A 268 13.27 5.82 18.81
CA ALA A 268 14.22 5.17 17.94
C ALA A 268 15.36 6.14 17.60
N THR A 269 16.44 5.61 17.07
CA THR A 269 17.51 6.42 16.50
C THR A 269 17.25 6.61 15.00
N GLN A 270 17.17 7.85 14.55
CA GLN A 270 17.11 8.15 13.13
C GLN A 270 18.49 7.90 12.50
N PRO A 271 18.60 7.08 11.45
CA PRO A 271 19.90 6.64 10.92
C PRO A 271 20.54 7.66 9.94
N THR A 272 20.31 8.94 10.14
CA THR A 272 20.97 10.04 9.42
C THR A 272 22.00 10.70 10.33
N ALA A 273 23.20 10.94 9.83
CA ALA A 273 24.24 11.61 10.61
C ALA A 273 23.93 13.11 10.80
N PRO A 274 24.08 13.67 12.02
CA PRO A 274 24.37 12.96 13.27
C PRO A 274 23.20 12.08 13.71
N LEU A 275 23.48 10.89 14.26
CA LEU A 275 22.44 10.00 14.77
C LEU A 275 21.63 10.70 15.87
N THR A 276 20.37 10.95 15.61
CA THR A 276 19.48 11.66 16.54
C THR A 276 18.36 10.74 17.02
N ALA A 277 18.02 10.87 18.30
CA ALA A 277 16.81 10.22 18.80
C ALA A 277 15.57 10.88 18.20
N VAL A 278 14.57 10.07 17.86
CA VAL A 278 13.24 10.50 17.46
C VAL A 278 12.19 9.80 18.30
N GLU A 279 11.12 10.49 18.64
CA GLU A 279 9.94 9.90 19.24
C GLU A 279 9.03 9.33 18.13
N THR A 280 8.36 8.21 18.39
CA THR A 280 7.34 7.67 17.51
C THR A 280 6.02 7.68 18.26
N LYS A 281 5.12 8.62 17.92
CA LYS A 281 3.89 8.82 18.66
C LYS A 281 2.72 9.11 17.74
N ALA A 282 1.99 8.05 17.42
CA ALA A 282 0.81 8.10 16.58
C ALA A 282 -0.16 6.97 16.91
N TYR A 283 -1.41 7.11 16.49
CA TYR A 283 -2.38 6.03 16.48
C TYR A 283 -3.32 6.14 15.27
N ALA A 284 -3.93 5.03 14.90
CA ALA A 284 -4.96 5.01 13.88
C ALA A 284 -6.06 3.99 14.21
N VAL A 285 -7.25 4.26 13.71
CA VAL A 285 -8.41 3.36 13.73
C VAL A 285 -8.94 3.26 12.31
N ASP A 286 -9.25 2.05 11.87
CA ASP A 286 -9.70 1.83 10.50
C ASP A 286 -10.77 0.74 10.41
N ALA A 287 -11.55 0.80 9.34
CA ALA A 287 -12.56 -0.19 9.01
C ALA A 287 -12.67 -0.36 7.50
N GLN A 288 -13.01 -1.57 7.07
CA GLN A 288 -13.30 -1.86 5.68
C GLN A 288 -14.48 -2.81 5.53
N VAL A 289 -15.16 -2.68 4.40
CA VAL A 289 -16.23 -3.58 3.97
C VAL A 289 -16.04 -3.88 2.48
N GLN A 290 -16.09 -5.16 2.12
CA GLN A 290 -16.02 -5.63 0.74
C GLN A 290 -17.15 -6.63 0.48
N GLY A 291 -17.80 -6.55 -0.67
CA GLY A 291 -18.90 -7.45 -1.03
C GLY A 291 -19.53 -7.05 -2.36
N ASP A 292 -20.61 -7.71 -2.72
CA ASP A 292 -21.27 -7.49 -4.00
C ASP A 292 -22.67 -6.88 -3.81
N VAL A 293 -23.01 -5.89 -4.61
CA VAL A 293 -24.35 -5.31 -4.72
C VAL A 293 -24.82 -5.47 -6.16
N ALA A 294 -25.88 -6.21 -6.39
CA ALA A 294 -26.40 -6.50 -7.73
C ALA A 294 -25.30 -7.01 -8.71
N ALA A 295 -24.48 -7.94 -8.24
CA ALA A 295 -23.34 -8.52 -8.96
C ALA A 295 -22.20 -7.52 -9.30
N MET A 296 -22.24 -6.31 -8.75
CA MET A 296 -21.13 -5.35 -8.84
C MET A 296 -20.35 -5.37 -7.52
N PRO A 297 -19.03 -5.62 -7.55
CA PRO A 297 -18.19 -5.54 -6.37
C PRO A 297 -18.13 -4.12 -5.80
N VAL A 298 -18.33 -3.98 -4.49
CA VAL A 298 -18.30 -2.71 -3.75
C VAL A 298 -17.33 -2.84 -2.59
N GLY A 299 -16.37 -1.90 -2.49
CA GLY A 299 -15.48 -1.76 -1.34
C GLY A 299 -15.64 -0.38 -0.71
N ILE A 300 -15.68 -0.33 0.63
CA ILE A 300 -15.70 0.91 1.42
C ILE A 300 -14.58 0.84 2.45
N TYR A 301 -13.83 1.91 2.58
CA TYR A 301 -12.64 2.00 3.43
C TYR A 301 -12.69 3.29 4.24
N LEU A 302 -12.54 3.18 5.55
CA LEU A 302 -12.55 4.30 6.48
C LEU A 302 -11.30 4.24 7.35
N THR A 303 -10.62 5.37 7.49
CA THR A 303 -9.46 5.52 8.37
C THR A 303 -9.50 6.84 9.11
N TYR A 304 -9.13 6.81 10.39
CA TYR A 304 -8.78 7.99 11.17
C TYR A 304 -7.38 7.78 11.74
N ALA A 305 -6.53 8.79 11.65
CA ALA A 305 -5.18 8.74 12.17
C ALA A 305 -4.79 10.07 12.84
N ASN A 306 -3.90 9.96 13.84
CA ASN A 306 -3.37 11.09 14.60
C ASN A 306 -1.89 10.86 14.88
N ALA A 307 -1.06 11.84 14.52
CA ALA A 307 0.34 11.93 14.97
C ALA A 307 0.47 13.13 15.92
N SER A 308 0.93 12.89 17.14
CA SER A 308 1.12 13.96 18.14
C SER A 308 2.08 15.02 17.62
N GLY A 309 1.85 16.28 17.99
CA GLY A 309 2.77 17.37 17.72
C GLY A 309 4.11 17.21 18.42
N SER A 310 5.12 17.90 17.93
CA SER A 310 6.46 17.97 18.52
C SER A 310 6.63 19.22 19.39
N ASP A 311 7.32 19.08 20.51
CA ASP A 311 7.78 20.22 21.29
C ASP A 311 8.72 21.10 20.44
N GLN A 312 8.46 22.39 20.38
CA GLN A 312 9.22 23.34 19.55
C GLN A 312 10.44 23.91 20.25
N THR A 313 10.68 23.54 21.51
CA THR A 313 11.90 23.93 22.25
C THR A 313 13.15 23.36 21.56
N ALA A 314 14.20 24.17 21.48
CA ALA A 314 15.47 23.74 20.89
C ALA A 314 16.07 22.56 21.69
N GLY A 315 16.56 21.54 20.98
CA GLY A 315 17.19 20.37 21.58
C GLY A 315 16.21 19.28 22.07
N THR A 316 14.89 19.48 21.98
CA THR A 316 13.92 18.44 22.30
C THR A 316 13.84 17.36 21.21
N ILE A 317 13.53 16.13 21.63
CA ILE A 317 13.28 15.02 20.71
C ILE A 317 11.98 15.29 19.96
N LYS A 318 12.03 15.21 18.63
CA LYS A 318 10.86 15.42 17.76
C LYS A 318 10.14 14.11 17.46
N ASN A 319 8.83 14.19 17.23
CA ASN A 319 8.07 13.09 16.69
C ASN A 319 8.45 12.85 15.21
N ALA A 320 8.86 11.64 14.89
CA ALA A 320 9.28 11.26 13.54
C ALA A 320 8.19 11.47 12.46
N PHE A 321 6.94 11.45 12.87
CA PHE A 321 5.79 11.54 11.97
C PHE A 321 5.31 12.99 11.78
N ASN A 322 5.49 13.84 12.79
CA ASN A 322 4.98 15.20 12.79
C ASN A 322 5.92 16.15 13.52
N ALA A 323 6.64 16.96 12.79
CA ALA A 323 7.53 17.98 13.34
C ALA A 323 6.81 19.28 13.79
N ASN A 324 5.52 19.44 13.45
CA ASN A 324 4.73 20.62 13.76
C ASN A 324 4.28 20.63 15.24
N PRO A 325 3.91 21.80 15.79
CA PRO A 325 3.57 21.95 17.22
C PRO A 325 2.25 21.27 17.62
N ASN A 326 1.29 21.23 16.72
CA ASN A 326 -0.01 20.62 16.99
C ASN A 326 -0.09 19.21 16.41
N ALA A 327 -1.09 18.45 16.81
CA ALA A 327 -1.31 17.12 16.25
C ALA A 327 -1.66 17.21 14.76
N GLU A 328 -1.02 16.37 13.95
CA GLU A 328 -1.42 16.13 12.56
C GLU A 328 -2.47 15.03 12.54
N THR A 329 -3.62 15.32 11.92
CA THR A 329 -4.75 14.39 11.92
C THR A 329 -5.36 14.25 10.54
N ALA A 330 -5.88 13.08 10.24
CA ALA A 330 -6.72 12.89 9.07
C ALA A 330 -7.84 11.89 9.34
N MET A 331 -8.97 12.12 8.67
CA MET A 331 -10.03 11.15 8.46
C MET A 331 -10.19 10.97 6.94
N THR A 332 -10.12 9.74 6.48
CA THR A 332 -10.35 9.40 5.07
C THR A 332 -11.53 8.43 4.95
N ILE A 333 -12.33 8.63 3.93
CA ILE A 333 -13.34 7.68 3.47
C ILE A 333 -13.14 7.46 1.98
N ALA A 334 -13.14 6.21 1.56
CA ALA A 334 -12.97 5.86 0.17
C ALA A 334 -13.93 4.73 -0.22
N GLY A 335 -14.44 4.81 -1.45
CA GLY A 335 -15.31 3.82 -2.05
C GLY A 335 -14.81 3.38 -3.41
N GLN A 336 -15.00 2.10 -3.73
CA GLN A 336 -14.76 1.56 -5.06
C GLN A 336 -15.95 0.74 -5.53
N LEU A 337 -16.28 0.86 -6.82
CA LEU A 337 -17.37 0.16 -7.47
C LEU A 337 -16.84 -0.52 -8.74
N GLY A 338 -16.91 -1.83 -8.82
CA GLY A 338 -16.60 -2.60 -10.00
C GLY A 338 -17.73 -2.52 -11.03
N VAL A 339 -17.69 -1.53 -11.91
CA VAL A 339 -18.71 -1.31 -12.96
C VAL A 339 -18.65 -2.37 -14.06
N VAL A 340 -17.48 -2.94 -14.27
CA VAL A 340 -17.27 -4.19 -15.03
C VAL A 340 -16.45 -5.09 -14.13
N PRO A 341 -17.05 -6.10 -13.48
CA PRO A 341 -16.39 -6.94 -12.51
C PRO A 341 -15.05 -7.49 -13.02
N GLY A 342 -13.98 -7.31 -12.22
CA GLY A 342 -12.63 -7.73 -12.57
C GLY A 342 -11.96 -6.95 -13.72
N ARG A 343 -12.57 -5.89 -14.25
CA ARG A 343 -12.03 -5.16 -15.41
C ARG A 343 -12.03 -3.65 -15.26
N ALA A 344 -13.14 -3.05 -14.82
CA ALA A 344 -13.26 -1.61 -14.67
C ALA A 344 -13.80 -1.25 -13.30
N THR A 345 -13.10 -0.37 -12.60
CA THR A 345 -13.45 0.10 -11.26
C THR A 345 -13.52 1.61 -11.23
N LEU A 346 -14.59 2.16 -10.65
CA LEU A 346 -14.68 3.57 -10.29
C LEU A 346 -14.28 3.73 -8.83
N LEU A 347 -13.64 4.85 -8.51
CA LEU A 347 -13.10 5.17 -7.19
C LEU A 347 -13.47 6.60 -6.83
N LEU A 348 -13.86 6.79 -5.54
CA LEU A 348 -14.12 8.08 -4.94
C LEU A 348 -13.51 8.08 -3.54
N ALA A 349 -12.78 9.13 -3.18
CA ALA A 349 -12.26 9.29 -1.82
C ALA A 349 -12.35 10.73 -1.35
N TYR A 350 -12.44 10.89 -0.04
CA TYR A 350 -12.40 12.17 0.64
C TYR A 350 -11.50 12.09 1.85
N ARG A 351 -10.68 13.12 2.05
CA ARG A 351 -9.87 13.37 3.25
C ARG A 351 -10.30 14.69 3.89
N LYS A 352 -10.50 14.65 5.21
CA LYS A 352 -10.48 15.84 6.07
C LYS A 352 -9.21 15.78 6.89
N GLY A 353 -8.29 16.73 6.71
CA GLY A 353 -6.98 16.75 7.33
C GLY A 353 -6.68 18.04 8.08
N ASP A 354 -5.81 17.92 9.07
CA ASP A 354 -5.13 19.02 9.76
C ASP A 354 -3.63 18.71 9.75
N ASN A 355 -2.83 19.60 9.18
CA ASN A 355 -1.39 19.38 8.99
C ASN A 355 -0.52 19.71 10.22
N GLY A 356 -1.12 19.96 11.37
CA GLY A 356 -0.42 20.22 12.64
C GLY A 356 0.26 21.59 12.77
N LYS A 357 0.15 22.48 11.78
CA LYS A 357 0.70 23.84 11.84
C LYS A 357 -0.15 24.74 12.74
N THR A 358 0.44 25.83 13.21
CA THR A 358 -0.28 26.84 14.03
C THR A 358 -1.27 27.67 13.21
N ALA A 359 -1.05 27.79 11.91
CA ALA A 359 -1.92 28.50 10.99
C ALA A 359 -1.95 27.75 9.64
N ASN A 360 -3.01 27.98 8.86
CA ASN A 360 -3.18 27.36 7.56
C ASN A 360 -3.08 25.82 7.62
N ASN A 361 -3.77 25.25 8.59
CA ASN A 361 -3.68 23.85 8.96
C ASN A 361 -4.76 22.96 8.31
N GLY A 362 -5.85 23.53 7.82
CA GLY A 362 -6.90 22.79 7.11
C GLY A 362 -6.43 22.26 5.77
N ASP A 363 -6.36 20.93 5.61
CA ASP A 363 -5.80 20.24 4.45
C ASP A 363 -6.76 19.11 4.01
N ASN A 364 -7.76 19.47 3.23
CA ASN A 364 -8.77 18.55 2.74
C ASN A 364 -8.49 18.14 1.30
N ALA A 365 -8.96 16.98 0.89
CA ALA A 365 -8.88 16.52 -0.49
C ALA A 365 -10.10 15.69 -0.88
N ILE A 366 -10.51 15.81 -2.13
CA ILE A 366 -11.44 14.89 -2.78
C ILE A 366 -10.76 14.31 -4.01
N MET A 367 -10.92 13.01 -4.24
CA MET A 367 -10.40 12.30 -5.40
C MET A 367 -11.52 11.52 -6.06
N PHE A 368 -11.59 11.59 -7.38
CA PHE A 368 -12.36 10.65 -8.18
C PHE A 368 -11.49 10.07 -9.29
N GLY A 369 -11.79 8.84 -9.70
CA GLY A 369 -11.01 8.20 -10.74
C GLY A 369 -11.50 6.81 -11.04
N GLY A 370 -10.66 6.05 -11.72
CA GLY A 370 -10.96 4.69 -12.09
C GLY A 370 -9.74 3.92 -12.57
N THR A 371 -9.91 2.62 -12.61
CA THR A 371 -8.93 1.69 -13.19
C THR A 371 -9.59 0.91 -14.32
N TYR A 372 -8.83 0.60 -15.34
CA TYR A 372 -9.24 -0.28 -16.41
C TYR A 372 -8.14 -1.28 -16.75
N LEU A 373 -8.48 -2.56 -16.70
CA LEU A 373 -7.56 -3.63 -17.05
C LEU A 373 -7.55 -3.79 -18.58
N LEU A 374 -6.49 -3.32 -19.22
CA LEU A 374 -6.30 -3.42 -20.67
C LEU A 374 -6.08 -4.88 -21.09
N THR A 375 -5.17 -5.54 -20.40
CA THR A 375 -4.88 -6.97 -20.52
C THR A 375 -4.67 -7.53 -19.13
N GLN A 376 -4.45 -8.82 -19.04
CA GLN A 376 -4.12 -9.52 -17.80
C GLN A 376 -3.07 -8.82 -16.93
N ASN A 377 -2.05 -8.24 -17.53
CA ASN A 377 -0.87 -7.74 -16.83
C ASN A 377 -0.69 -6.23 -16.96
N VAL A 378 -1.64 -5.55 -17.62
CA VAL A 378 -1.54 -4.11 -17.87
C VAL A 378 -2.82 -3.41 -17.46
N GLN A 379 -2.69 -2.51 -16.49
CA GLN A 379 -3.79 -1.72 -15.96
C GLN A 379 -3.56 -0.23 -16.25
N PHE A 380 -4.58 0.40 -16.78
CA PHE A 380 -4.65 1.83 -16.92
C PHE A 380 -5.34 2.43 -15.69
N GLN A 381 -4.84 3.55 -15.19
CA GLN A 381 -5.43 4.29 -14.07
C GLN A 381 -5.53 5.77 -14.42
N LEU A 382 -6.64 6.37 -14.04
CA LEU A 382 -6.86 7.81 -14.09
C LEU A 382 -7.43 8.25 -12.76
N ASN A 383 -6.85 9.29 -12.17
CA ASN A 383 -7.45 9.99 -11.04
C ASN A 383 -7.27 11.50 -11.14
N HIS A 384 -8.25 12.20 -10.59
CA HIS A 384 -8.23 13.64 -10.43
C HIS A 384 -8.48 13.97 -8.97
N GLU A 385 -7.60 14.77 -8.41
CA GLU A 385 -7.64 15.23 -7.02
C GLU A 385 -7.84 16.73 -6.97
N LYS A 386 -8.74 17.17 -6.07
CA LYS A 386 -8.88 18.56 -5.72
C LYS A 386 -8.66 18.73 -4.22
N TYR A 387 -7.77 19.65 -3.90
CA TYR A 387 -7.41 20.01 -2.54
C TYR A 387 -8.08 21.30 -2.12
N SER A 388 -8.32 21.46 -0.81
CA SER A 388 -9.00 22.62 -0.25
C SER A 388 -8.67 22.80 1.23
N GLY A 389 -9.06 23.95 1.77
CA GLY A 389 -8.77 24.32 3.16
C GLY A 389 -7.65 25.34 3.26
N SER A 390 -7.46 25.87 4.46
CA SER A 390 -6.55 27.01 4.69
C SER A 390 -5.08 26.77 4.30
N ALA A 391 -4.67 25.51 4.15
CA ALA A 391 -3.33 25.16 3.65
C ALA A 391 -3.10 25.58 2.18
N TYR A 392 -4.18 25.78 1.41
CA TYR A 392 -4.15 26.12 -0.02
C TYR A 392 -4.46 27.58 -0.31
N ASP A 393 -4.87 28.35 0.71
CA ASP A 393 -5.25 29.76 0.54
C ASP A 393 -4.05 30.72 0.52
N VAL A 394 -2.86 30.28 0.88
CA VAL A 394 -1.74 31.13 1.32
C VAL A 394 -0.71 31.44 0.24
N VAL A 395 -0.58 30.61 -0.79
CA VAL A 395 0.47 30.75 -1.81
C VAL A 395 -0.15 30.67 -3.18
N THR A 396 -0.21 31.79 -3.85
CA THR A 396 -0.83 31.95 -5.19
C THR A 396 -0.18 31.10 -6.30
N THR A 397 1.04 30.59 -6.08
CA THR A 397 1.74 29.71 -7.02
C THR A 397 1.51 28.21 -6.75
N ASN A 398 0.94 27.86 -5.59
CA ASN A 398 0.60 26.48 -5.31
C ASN A 398 -0.73 26.14 -6.01
N GLY A 399 -0.76 24.95 -6.60
CA GLY A 399 -1.99 24.41 -7.17
C GLY A 399 -2.85 23.70 -6.12
N ASP A 400 -4.12 23.55 -6.45
CA ASP A 400 -5.09 22.79 -5.67
C ASP A 400 -5.69 21.62 -6.46
N GLN A 401 -5.14 21.31 -7.64
CA GLN A 401 -5.63 20.23 -8.49
C GLN A 401 -4.47 19.42 -9.05
N LEU A 402 -4.62 18.10 -9.06
CA LEU A 402 -3.67 17.16 -9.64
C LEU A 402 -4.43 16.09 -10.44
N THR A 403 -4.08 15.93 -11.69
CA THR A 403 -4.54 14.83 -12.53
C THR A 403 -3.40 13.86 -12.75
N THR A 404 -3.61 12.59 -12.47
CA THR A 404 -2.63 11.52 -12.69
C THR A 404 -3.18 10.49 -13.66
N LEU A 405 -2.40 10.22 -14.68
CA LEU A 405 -2.61 9.16 -15.65
C LEU A 405 -1.49 8.16 -15.48
N MET A 406 -1.80 6.89 -15.32
CA MET A 406 -0.78 5.87 -15.08
C MET A 406 -1.05 4.60 -15.88
N LEU A 407 -0.01 4.07 -16.46
CA LEU A 407 0.04 2.72 -17.00
C LEU A 407 0.85 1.86 -16.03
N PHE A 408 0.20 0.87 -15.44
CA PHE A 408 0.80 -0.10 -14.54
C PHE A 408 0.94 -1.44 -15.26
N GLY A 409 2.13 -2.00 -15.27
CA GLY A 409 2.42 -3.32 -15.85
C GLY A 409 3.08 -4.25 -14.83
N GLY A 410 2.69 -5.54 -14.86
CA GLY A 410 3.32 -6.58 -14.06
C GLY A 410 3.41 -7.90 -14.84
N PHE A 411 4.60 -8.48 -14.99
CA PHE A 411 4.83 -9.70 -15.79
C PHE A 411 5.97 -10.58 -15.26
#